data_b3eeae7a17f90ca66b5c381627ab5cd2
#
_entry.id   b3eeae7a17f90ca66b5c381627ab5cd2
#
_cell.length_a   1.000
_cell.length_b   1.000
_cell.length_c   1.000
_cell.angle_alpha   90.00
_cell.angle_beta   90.00
_cell.angle_gamma   90.00
#
_symmetry.space_group_name_H-M   'P 1'
#
loop_
_entity.id
_entity.type
_entity.pdbx_description
1 polymer ?
#
loop_
_entity_poly.entity_id
_entity_poly.type
_entity_poly.pdbx_seq_one_letter_code
_entity_poly.pdbx_strand_id
1 'polypeptide(L)'
;MSYSPSVSSNGNSDLKVSPQVSVIVPIYNEVESLEALVSAIAQTLLPTTYSYEIICVDDGSKDGSVSLLKQLAATRNDLCAVILRRNYGQTAAMAAGFNYAKGEFIISLDADLQNDPSDIPNLIAKLEEGYDLVSGWRKQRQDAALTRLLPSKIANWIIGRVTNVRIHDYGCSLKGYRAELLADMNLYGELHRFLPALAFMEGAKIAEIPVKHHPRRYGNSKYGLGRTLRVLMDLLTIWFMQKFLTRPMHVFGSLGLISMGLGVLIGSYLTVLKFGFGQNIGDRPLLILVVVLLLAGVQLFSFGLLGELLIRTYHESQGRPIYRVREIVSVKRDRS
;
A
#
# COMPACT_ATOMS: atom_id res chain seq x y z
N MET A 1 -58.82 -30.21 -9.15
CA MET A 1 -59.05 -28.89 -8.55
C MET A 1 -57.68 -28.26 -8.35
N SER A 2 -57.31 -27.41 -9.30
CA SER A 2 -56.06 -26.70 -9.35
C SER A 2 -56.16 -25.35 -8.64
N TYR A 3 -55.37 -25.16 -7.63
CA TYR A 3 -55.30 -23.87 -6.89
C TYR A 3 -54.13 -23.09 -7.44
N SER A 4 -54.38 -21.97 -8.12
CA SER A 4 -53.40 -20.98 -8.50
C SER A 4 -53.40 -19.87 -7.46
N PRO A 5 -52.27 -19.50 -6.83
CA PRO A 5 -52.21 -18.28 -6.05
C PRO A 5 -51.92 -17.09 -6.97
N SER A 6 -52.78 -16.07 -6.87
CA SER A 6 -52.61 -14.75 -7.45
C SER A 6 -51.36 -14.05 -6.91
N VAL A 7 -50.45 -13.69 -7.80
CA VAL A 7 -49.30 -12.83 -7.52
C VAL A 7 -49.80 -11.39 -7.42
N SER A 8 -49.88 -10.84 -6.22
CA SER A 8 -50.01 -9.41 -5.99
C SER A 8 -48.64 -8.74 -6.17
N SER A 9 -48.49 -8.02 -7.27
CA SER A 9 -47.40 -7.08 -7.53
C SER A 9 -47.60 -5.82 -6.68
N ASN A 10 -47.03 -5.80 -5.48
CA ASN A 10 -46.75 -4.58 -4.73
C ASN A 10 -45.42 -4.77 -4.05
N GLY A 11 -44.37 -4.29 -4.66
CA GLY A 11 -43.04 -4.27 -4.13
C GLY A 11 -42.24 -3.16 -4.77
N ASN A 12 -42.40 -1.95 -4.23
CA ASN A 12 -41.46 -0.86 -4.47
C ASN A 12 -40.16 -1.30 -3.81
N SER A 13 -39.40 -2.16 -4.49
CA SER A 13 -38.03 -2.50 -4.08
C SER A 13 -37.16 -1.31 -4.48
N ASP A 14 -36.91 -0.40 -3.54
CA ASP A 14 -35.75 0.47 -3.56
C ASP A 14 -34.52 -0.43 -3.73
N LEU A 15 -34.18 -0.74 -4.95
CA LEU A 15 -32.89 -1.33 -5.31
C LEU A 15 -31.84 -0.35 -4.81
N LYS A 16 -31.23 -0.65 -3.66
CA LYS A 16 -30.05 0.08 -3.16
C LYS A 16 -28.96 -0.06 -4.21
N VAL A 17 -28.92 0.88 -5.14
CA VAL A 17 -27.87 0.93 -6.16
C VAL A 17 -26.55 1.12 -5.40
N SER A 18 -25.69 0.14 -5.45
CA SER A 18 -24.33 0.25 -4.91
C SER A 18 -23.63 1.43 -5.60
N PRO A 19 -22.85 2.24 -4.88
CA PRO A 19 -22.11 3.31 -5.51
C PRO A 19 -21.15 2.73 -6.56
N GLN A 20 -20.99 3.45 -7.68
CA GLN A 20 -19.98 3.07 -8.69
C GLN A 20 -18.60 3.54 -8.30
N VAL A 21 -18.51 4.66 -7.57
CA VAL A 21 -17.25 5.29 -7.16
C VAL A 21 -17.18 5.42 -5.65
N SER A 22 -16.09 4.96 -5.03
CA SER A 22 -15.77 5.23 -3.63
C SER A 22 -14.54 6.14 -3.55
N VAL A 23 -14.68 7.31 -2.93
CA VAL A 23 -13.57 8.24 -2.73
C VAL A 23 -13.06 8.10 -1.31
N ILE A 24 -11.80 7.68 -1.15
CA ILE A 24 -11.16 7.40 0.13
C ILE A 24 -10.27 8.57 0.54
N VAL A 25 -10.53 9.13 1.71
CA VAL A 25 -9.79 10.26 2.27
C VAL A 25 -9.24 9.89 3.65
N PRO A 26 -7.94 9.57 3.78
CA PRO A 26 -7.30 9.40 5.08
C PRO A 26 -7.11 10.78 5.74
N ILE A 27 -7.48 10.90 7.01
CA ILE A 27 -7.50 12.16 7.78
C ILE A 27 -6.65 11.98 9.05
N TYR A 28 -5.76 12.95 9.30
CA TYR A 28 -5.05 13.07 10.56
C TYR A 28 -4.71 14.53 10.88
N ASN A 29 -5.47 15.15 11.79
CA ASN A 29 -5.35 16.57 12.17
C ASN A 29 -5.45 17.49 10.93
N GLU A 30 -6.61 17.49 10.28
CA GLU A 30 -6.90 18.25 9.06
C GLU A 30 -8.27 18.97 9.17
N VAL A 31 -8.63 19.44 10.37
CA VAL A 31 -9.94 20.09 10.63
C VAL A 31 -10.22 21.27 9.72
N GLU A 32 -9.17 22.05 9.35
CA GLU A 32 -9.29 23.29 8.56
C GLU A 32 -9.62 23.02 7.07
N SER A 33 -9.21 21.87 6.54
CA SER A 33 -9.38 21.51 5.13
C SER A 33 -10.57 20.59 4.85
N LEU A 34 -11.07 19.89 5.89
CA LEU A 34 -11.99 18.77 5.77
C LEU A 34 -13.32 19.13 5.08
N GLU A 35 -13.99 20.20 5.52
CA GLU A 35 -15.29 20.62 4.95
C GLU A 35 -15.16 21.06 3.51
N ALA A 36 -14.12 21.86 3.21
CA ALA A 36 -13.83 22.32 1.86
C ALA A 36 -13.53 21.15 0.91
N LEU A 37 -12.77 20.16 1.37
CA LEU A 37 -12.44 18.98 0.57
C LEU A 37 -13.68 18.13 0.26
N VAL A 38 -14.47 17.80 1.28
CA VAL A 38 -15.70 17.00 1.09
C VAL A 38 -16.65 17.71 0.13
N SER A 39 -16.77 19.02 0.25
CA SER A 39 -17.59 19.84 -0.66
C SER A 39 -17.03 19.83 -2.09
N ALA A 40 -15.71 19.96 -2.27
CA ALA A 40 -15.08 19.96 -3.59
C ALA A 40 -15.23 18.58 -4.29
N ILE A 41 -15.10 17.47 -3.56
CA ILE A 41 -15.33 16.11 -4.09
C ILE A 41 -16.78 15.99 -4.57
N ALA A 42 -17.74 16.40 -3.75
CA ALA A 42 -19.16 16.33 -4.09
C ALA A 42 -19.49 17.20 -5.32
N GLN A 43 -18.99 18.45 -5.36
CA GLN A 43 -19.18 19.34 -6.52
C GLN A 43 -18.59 18.75 -7.81
N THR A 44 -17.52 17.99 -7.73
CA THR A 44 -16.89 17.34 -8.88
C THR A 44 -17.72 16.15 -9.37
N LEU A 45 -18.28 15.35 -8.47
CA LEU A 45 -18.97 14.10 -8.83
C LEU A 45 -20.47 14.28 -9.08
N LEU A 46 -21.12 15.27 -8.45
CA LEU A 46 -22.54 15.56 -8.63
C LEU A 46 -22.97 15.76 -10.11
N PRO A 47 -22.20 16.46 -10.96
CA PRO A 47 -22.58 16.64 -12.38
C PRO A 47 -22.29 15.42 -13.25
N THR A 48 -21.66 14.39 -12.71
CA THR A 48 -21.34 13.15 -13.43
C THR A 48 -22.51 12.16 -13.36
N THR A 49 -22.47 11.14 -14.21
CA THR A 49 -23.45 10.05 -14.19
C THR A 49 -23.17 9.00 -13.13
N TYR A 50 -22.02 9.07 -12.46
CA TYR A 50 -21.62 8.08 -11.48
C TYR A 50 -22.31 8.26 -10.13
N SER A 51 -22.89 7.19 -9.61
CA SER A 51 -23.25 7.13 -8.19
C SER A 51 -21.98 7.01 -7.34
N TYR A 52 -21.87 7.78 -6.26
CA TYR A 52 -20.64 7.83 -5.47
C TYR A 52 -20.87 7.81 -3.95
N GLU A 53 -19.84 7.44 -3.22
CA GLU A 53 -19.69 7.62 -1.78
C GLU A 53 -18.34 8.22 -1.45
N ILE A 54 -18.27 8.98 -0.35
CA ILE A 54 -17.03 9.52 0.21
C ILE A 54 -16.76 8.80 1.52
N ILE A 55 -15.62 8.17 1.67
CA ILE A 55 -15.22 7.46 2.89
C ILE A 55 -14.04 8.21 3.51
N CYS A 56 -14.33 8.95 4.57
CA CYS A 56 -13.35 9.67 5.36
C CYS A 56 -12.89 8.79 6.52
N VAL A 57 -11.59 8.49 6.58
CA VAL A 57 -11.01 7.64 7.63
C VAL A 57 -10.15 8.48 8.55
N ASP A 58 -10.63 8.73 9.76
CA ASP A 58 -9.86 9.45 10.78
C ASP A 58 -8.88 8.51 11.50
N ASP A 59 -7.58 8.82 11.40
CA ASP A 59 -6.49 8.06 12.00
C ASP A 59 -6.10 8.61 13.39
N GLY A 60 -7.10 8.80 14.25
CA GLY A 60 -6.89 9.21 15.65
C GLY A 60 -6.49 10.67 15.81
N SER A 61 -7.15 11.58 15.09
CA SER A 61 -6.95 13.04 15.20
C SER A 61 -7.25 13.60 16.59
N LYS A 62 -6.59 14.73 16.91
CA LYS A 62 -6.70 15.43 18.21
C LYS A 62 -7.09 16.92 18.09
N ASP A 63 -7.29 17.40 16.86
CA ASP A 63 -7.52 18.83 16.53
C ASP A 63 -8.99 19.22 16.34
N GLY A 64 -9.93 18.32 16.59
CA GLY A 64 -11.37 18.53 16.32
C GLY A 64 -11.87 17.90 15.01
N SER A 65 -11.00 17.33 14.17
CA SER A 65 -11.38 16.65 12.91
C SER A 65 -12.46 15.58 13.14
N VAL A 66 -12.35 14.78 14.22
CA VAL A 66 -13.33 13.75 14.58
C VAL A 66 -14.73 14.33 14.77
N SER A 67 -14.84 15.45 15.52
CA SER A 67 -16.13 16.08 15.82
C SER A 67 -16.79 16.62 14.56
N LEU A 68 -16.00 17.34 13.74
CA LEU A 68 -16.46 17.89 12.47
C LEU A 68 -16.88 16.77 11.51
N LEU A 69 -16.08 15.71 11.42
CA LEU A 69 -16.37 14.57 10.54
C LEU A 69 -17.67 13.84 10.92
N LYS A 70 -17.93 13.66 12.22
CA LYS A 70 -19.20 13.08 12.70
C LYS A 70 -20.39 13.99 12.36
N GLN A 71 -20.25 15.29 12.51
CA GLN A 71 -21.29 16.25 12.17
C GLN A 71 -21.58 16.22 10.66
N LEU A 72 -20.57 16.23 9.81
CA LEU A 72 -20.75 16.11 8.36
C LEU A 72 -21.39 14.79 7.95
N ALA A 73 -20.94 13.67 8.54
CA ALA A 73 -21.48 12.34 8.24
C ALA A 73 -22.93 12.13 8.73
N ALA A 74 -23.36 12.87 9.77
CA ALA A 74 -24.74 12.84 10.25
C ALA A 74 -25.72 13.59 9.33
N THR A 75 -25.23 14.55 8.54
CA THR A 75 -26.06 15.41 7.67
C THR A 75 -25.99 15.04 6.21
N ARG A 76 -24.99 14.26 5.77
CA ARG A 76 -24.74 13.91 4.36
C ARG A 76 -24.96 12.43 4.08
N ASN A 77 -25.79 12.13 3.09
CA ASN A 77 -26.08 10.77 2.66
C ASN A 77 -24.94 10.11 1.84
N ASP A 78 -24.04 10.92 1.28
CA ASP A 78 -22.91 10.51 0.45
C ASP A 78 -21.62 10.31 1.26
N LEU A 79 -21.62 10.61 2.58
CA LEU A 79 -20.44 10.57 3.44
C LEU A 79 -20.51 9.45 4.48
N CYS A 80 -19.45 8.68 4.58
CA CYS A 80 -19.21 7.69 5.63
C CYS A 80 -17.93 8.06 6.40
N ALA A 81 -18.04 8.22 7.71
CA ALA A 81 -16.92 8.47 8.59
C ALA A 81 -16.50 7.18 9.31
N VAL A 82 -15.25 6.78 9.14
CA VAL A 82 -14.63 5.63 9.83
C VAL A 82 -13.61 6.19 10.82
N ILE A 83 -13.85 6.03 12.11
CA ILE A 83 -12.98 6.54 13.17
C ILE A 83 -12.14 5.41 13.74
N LEU A 84 -10.82 5.51 13.61
CA LEU A 84 -9.88 4.54 14.17
C LEU A 84 -9.67 4.80 15.67
N ARG A 85 -9.28 3.77 16.41
CA ARG A 85 -9.08 3.86 17.87
C ARG A 85 -7.88 4.74 18.28
N ARG A 86 -6.86 4.81 17.44
CA ARG A 86 -5.64 5.61 17.63
C ARG A 86 -5.00 5.86 16.26
N ASN A 87 -3.90 6.58 16.23
CA ASN A 87 -3.08 6.68 15.04
C ASN A 87 -2.39 5.34 14.75
N TYR A 88 -2.65 4.78 13.57
CA TYR A 88 -2.04 3.57 13.02
C TYR A 88 -1.18 3.86 11.79
N GLY A 89 -1.20 5.10 11.27
CA GLY A 89 -0.51 5.54 10.07
C GLY A 89 -1.38 5.55 8.81
N GLN A 90 -0.95 6.35 7.83
CA GLN A 90 -1.72 6.61 6.60
C GLN A 90 -2.10 5.32 5.85
N THR A 91 -1.19 4.34 5.77
CA THR A 91 -1.46 3.05 5.11
C THR A 91 -2.62 2.31 5.77
N ALA A 92 -2.68 2.31 7.11
CA ALA A 92 -3.76 1.65 7.84
C ALA A 92 -5.11 2.36 7.64
N ALA A 93 -5.11 3.70 7.60
CA ALA A 93 -6.28 4.49 7.28
C ALA A 93 -6.78 4.23 5.85
N MET A 94 -5.87 4.14 4.87
CA MET A 94 -6.21 3.77 3.49
C MET A 94 -6.77 2.36 3.40
N ALA A 95 -6.13 1.38 4.05
CA ALA A 95 -6.60 -0.01 4.09
C ALA A 95 -8.00 -0.10 4.71
N ALA A 96 -8.28 0.66 5.78
CA ALA A 96 -9.62 0.76 6.33
C ALA A 96 -10.60 1.33 5.30
N GLY A 97 -10.25 2.42 4.61
CA GLY A 97 -11.07 3.00 3.56
C GLY A 97 -11.40 2.00 2.46
N PHE A 98 -10.41 1.28 1.96
CA PHE A 98 -10.59 0.26 0.92
C PHE A 98 -11.51 -0.87 1.37
N ASN A 99 -11.40 -1.34 2.61
CA ASN A 99 -12.26 -2.40 3.15
C ASN A 99 -13.73 -1.98 3.33
N TYR A 100 -13.99 -0.67 3.45
CA TYR A 100 -15.35 -0.12 3.55
C TYR A 100 -15.90 0.38 2.22
N ALA A 101 -15.08 0.49 1.19
CA ALA A 101 -15.48 0.88 -0.15
C ALA A 101 -16.42 -0.15 -0.78
N LYS A 102 -17.43 0.35 -1.51
CA LYS A 102 -18.43 -0.46 -2.21
C LYS A 102 -18.46 -0.20 -3.73
N GLY A 103 -17.74 0.83 -4.15
CA GLY A 103 -17.67 1.23 -5.55
C GLY A 103 -16.81 0.28 -6.38
N GLU A 104 -17.14 0.17 -7.66
CA GLU A 104 -16.31 -0.53 -8.64
C GLU A 104 -14.96 0.19 -8.83
N PHE A 105 -15.01 1.54 -8.83
CA PHE A 105 -13.84 2.39 -8.92
C PHE A 105 -13.55 3.01 -7.54
N ILE A 106 -12.33 2.87 -7.09
CA ILE A 106 -11.88 3.40 -5.79
C ILE A 106 -10.85 4.49 -6.06
N ILE A 107 -11.10 5.70 -5.56
CA ILE A 107 -10.21 6.85 -5.71
C ILE A 107 -9.64 7.20 -4.34
N SER A 108 -8.33 7.35 -4.24
CA SER A 108 -7.68 7.85 -3.03
C SER A 108 -7.14 9.25 -3.23
N LEU A 109 -7.25 10.12 -2.23
CA LEU A 109 -6.58 11.42 -2.19
C LEU A 109 -6.35 11.89 -0.75
N ASP A 110 -5.31 12.74 -0.54
CA ASP A 110 -5.00 13.31 0.77
C ASP A 110 -5.97 14.42 1.16
N ALA A 111 -6.14 14.66 2.48
CA ALA A 111 -7.07 15.64 3.02
C ALA A 111 -6.56 17.10 2.97
N ASP A 112 -5.35 17.39 2.50
CA ASP A 112 -4.67 18.66 2.60
C ASP A 112 -4.95 19.65 1.45
N LEU A 113 -5.89 19.34 0.57
CA LEU A 113 -6.29 20.14 -0.62
C LEU A 113 -5.16 20.41 -1.62
N GLN A 114 -4.07 19.64 -1.58
CA GLN A 114 -3.00 19.78 -2.58
C GLN A 114 -3.35 19.13 -3.91
N ASN A 115 -4.10 18.01 -3.91
CA ASN A 115 -4.67 17.42 -5.11
C ASN A 115 -6.04 18.00 -5.41
N ASP A 116 -6.31 18.27 -6.67
CA ASP A 116 -7.58 18.82 -7.14
C ASP A 116 -8.60 17.71 -7.39
N PRO A 117 -9.73 17.66 -6.67
CA PRO A 117 -10.76 16.66 -6.94
C PRO A 117 -11.31 16.69 -8.36
N SER A 118 -11.19 17.83 -9.08
CA SER A 118 -11.66 17.95 -10.47
C SER A 118 -10.95 16.98 -11.45
N ASP A 119 -9.84 16.36 -11.04
CA ASP A 119 -9.17 15.33 -11.85
C ASP A 119 -9.74 13.91 -11.63
N ILE A 120 -10.66 13.70 -10.66
CA ILE A 120 -11.28 12.39 -10.39
C ILE A 120 -11.96 11.79 -11.63
N PRO A 121 -12.77 12.52 -12.40
CA PRO A 121 -13.39 11.96 -13.61
C PRO A 121 -12.38 11.47 -14.64
N ASN A 122 -11.22 12.13 -14.77
CA ASN A 122 -10.16 11.71 -15.69
C ASN A 122 -9.53 10.37 -15.27
N LEU A 123 -9.39 10.15 -13.95
CA LEU A 123 -8.92 8.87 -13.42
C LEU A 123 -9.92 7.75 -13.71
N ILE A 124 -11.22 8.02 -13.49
CA ILE A 124 -12.29 7.04 -13.75
C ILE A 124 -12.32 6.68 -15.23
N ALA A 125 -12.33 7.67 -16.14
CA ALA A 125 -12.31 7.44 -17.57
C ALA A 125 -11.11 6.55 -17.99
N LYS A 126 -9.95 6.73 -17.36
CA LYS A 126 -8.77 5.91 -17.64
C LYS A 126 -8.90 4.47 -17.11
N LEU A 127 -9.57 4.28 -15.97
CA LEU A 127 -9.91 2.95 -15.46
C LEU A 127 -10.91 2.23 -16.38
N GLU A 128 -11.88 2.96 -16.95
CA GLU A 128 -12.85 2.43 -17.92
C GLU A 128 -12.20 1.96 -19.22
N GLU A 129 -11.06 2.55 -19.61
CA GLU A 129 -10.25 2.07 -20.75
C GLU A 129 -9.60 0.68 -20.50
N GLY A 130 -9.77 0.10 -19.29
CA GLY A 130 -9.26 -1.23 -18.94
C GLY A 130 -7.92 -1.22 -18.21
N TYR A 131 -7.55 -0.11 -17.59
CA TYR A 131 -6.46 -0.07 -16.61
C TYR A 131 -6.98 -0.46 -15.23
N ASP A 132 -6.14 -1.14 -14.45
CA ASP A 132 -6.47 -1.60 -13.10
C ASP A 132 -6.05 -0.58 -12.04
N LEU A 133 -5.00 0.19 -12.32
CA LEU A 133 -4.50 1.28 -11.49
C LEU A 133 -4.11 2.50 -12.34
N VAL A 134 -4.57 3.67 -11.93
CA VAL A 134 -4.20 4.96 -12.55
C VAL A 134 -3.59 5.85 -11.49
N SER A 135 -2.33 6.26 -11.68
CA SER A 135 -1.61 7.17 -10.77
C SER A 135 -1.65 8.60 -11.29
N GLY A 136 -1.92 9.55 -10.43
CA GLY A 136 -1.73 10.95 -10.78
C GLY A 136 -0.25 11.32 -10.89
N TRP A 137 0.09 12.18 -11.85
CA TRP A 137 1.41 12.75 -12.04
C TRP A 137 1.36 14.27 -11.87
N ARG A 138 1.96 14.78 -10.79
CA ARG A 138 2.07 16.21 -10.51
C ARG A 138 3.15 16.84 -11.39
N LYS A 139 2.83 17.02 -12.70
CA LYS A 139 3.78 17.51 -13.71
C LYS A 139 4.32 18.90 -13.37
N GLN A 140 3.48 19.77 -12.81
CA GLN A 140 3.84 21.13 -12.40
C GLN A 140 3.81 21.26 -10.86
N ARG A 141 4.80 20.59 -10.19
CA ARG A 141 4.91 20.70 -8.73
C ARG A 141 5.38 22.09 -8.32
N GLN A 142 4.64 22.70 -7.40
CA GLN A 142 4.98 24.00 -6.80
C GLN A 142 5.81 23.88 -5.51
N ASP A 143 6.58 22.80 -5.36
CA ASP A 143 7.45 22.55 -4.21
C ASP A 143 8.84 23.19 -4.42
N ALA A 144 9.56 23.45 -3.30
CA ALA A 144 10.92 23.99 -3.33
C ALA A 144 11.88 23.09 -4.14
N ALA A 145 12.45 23.64 -5.21
CA ALA A 145 13.11 22.88 -6.28
C ALA A 145 14.31 22.04 -5.81
N LEU A 146 15.18 22.56 -4.95
CA LEU A 146 16.43 21.87 -4.59
C LEU A 146 16.30 20.86 -3.45
N THR A 147 15.46 21.14 -2.47
CA THR A 147 15.38 20.31 -1.25
C THR A 147 14.38 19.17 -1.34
N ARG A 148 13.40 19.25 -2.27
CA ARG A 148 12.33 18.25 -2.41
C ARG A 148 12.24 17.58 -3.79
N LEU A 149 12.48 18.32 -4.88
CA LEU A 149 12.33 17.77 -6.22
C LEU A 149 13.46 16.80 -6.61
N LEU A 150 14.71 17.13 -6.29
CA LEU A 150 15.85 16.28 -6.66
C LEU A 150 15.85 14.94 -5.91
N PRO A 151 15.70 14.91 -4.57
CA PRO A 151 15.57 13.64 -3.84
C PRO A 151 14.37 12.80 -4.29
N SER A 152 13.24 13.45 -4.63
CA SER A 152 12.05 12.75 -5.13
C SER A 152 12.28 12.11 -6.50
N LYS A 153 12.97 12.80 -7.43
CA LYS A 153 13.31 12.23 -8.75
C LYS A 153 14.23 11.04 -8.63
N ILE A 154 15.26 11.14 -7.78
CA ILE A 154 16.19 10.03 -7.51
C ILE A 154 15.43 8.84 -6.90
N ALA A 155 14.57 9.08 -5.91
CA ALA A 155 13.75 8.04 -5.31
C ALA A 155 12.83 7.37 -6.33
N ASN A 156 12.10 8.14 -7.15
CA ASN A 156 11.23 7.60 -8.19
C ASN A 156 12.01 6.78 -9.24
N TRP A 157 13.22 7.23 -9.63
CA TRP A 157 14.08 6.49 -10.55
C TRP A 157 14.55 5.16 -9.95
N ILE A 158 14.99 5.16 -8.66
CA ILE A 158 15.38 3.94 -7.95
C ILE A 158 14.20 2.99 -7.84
N ILE A 159 13.02 3.49 -7.41
CA ILE A 159 11.80 2.70 -7.31
C ILE A 159 11.46 2.08 -8.65
N GLY A 160 11.40 2.88 -9.72
CA GLY A 160 11.06 2.40 -11.05
C GLY A 160 12.03 1.34 -11.58
N ARG A 161 13.33 1.46 -11.26
CA ARG A 161 14.33 0.46 -11.65
C ARG A 161 14.26 -0.83 -10.84
N VAL A 162 13.94 -0.71 -9.55
CA VAL A 162 13.79 -1.86 -8.65
C VAL A 162 12.50 -2.62 -8.93
N THR A 163 11.39 -1.90 -9.16
CA THR A 163 10.06 -2.50 -9.31
C THR A 163 9.65 -2.82 -10.76
N ASN A 164 10.48 -2.42 -11.75
CA ASN A 164 10.15 -2.45 -13.19
C ASN A 164 8.91 -1.64 -13.58
N VAL A 165 8.34 -0.84 -12.69
CA VAL A 165 7.21 0.06 -12.96
C VAL A 165 7.73 1.46 -13.25
N ARG A 166 7.51 1.96 -14.48
CA ARG A 166 8.00 3.28 -14.90
C ARG A 166 6.88 4.31 -14.79
N ILE A 167 6.72 4.90 -13.61
CA ILE A 167 5.85 6.08 -13.39
C ILE A 167 6.70 7.26 -12.88
N HIS A 168 6.26 8.47 -13.20
CA HIS A 168 6.99 9.70 -12.87
C HIS A 168 6.81 10.13 -11.42
N ASP A 169 5.65 9.81 -10.79
CA ASP A 169 5.33 10.28 -9.45
C ASP A 169 4.69 9.22 -8.56
N TYR A 170 5.51 8.40 -7.91
CA TYR A 170 5.05 7.44 -6.90
C TYR A 170 4.41 8.11 -5.68
N GLY A 171 4.79 9.34 -5.38
CA GLY A 171 4.37 10.07 -4.19
C GLY A 171 3.03 10.81 -4.33
N CYS A 172 2.38 10.78 -5.49
CA CYS A 172 1.05 11.36 -5.65
C CYS A 172 0.02 10.51 -4.91
N SER A 173 -0.81 11.13 -4.06
CA SER A 173 -1.86 10.43 -3.32
C SER A 173 -3.15 10.29 -4.12
N LEU A 174 -3.34 11.12 -5.16
CA LEU A 174 -4.48 10.99 -6.06
C LEU A 174 -4.26 9.82 -7.01
N LYS A 175 -4.92 8.72 -6.75
CA LYS A 175 -4.86 7.48 -7.52
C LYS A 175 -6.25 6.86 -7.66
N GLY A 176 -6.46 6.18 -8.79
CA GLY A 176 -7.66 5.39 -9.04
C GLY A 176 -7.33 3.90 -9.13
N TYR A 177 -8.24 3.06 -8.67
CA TYR A 177 -8.09 1.61 -8.64
C TYR A 177 -9.41 0.95 -9.04
N ARG A 178 -9.33 -0.23 -9.67
CA ARG A 178 -10.46 -1.16 -9.68
C ARG A 178 -10.57 -1.87 -8.34
N ALA A 179 -11.79 -2.06 -7.86
CA ALA A 179 -12.04 -2.71 -6.58
C ALA A 179 -11.46 -4.13 -6.52
N GLU A 180 -11.54 -4.88 -7.61
CA GLU A 180 -11.01 -6.23 -7.76
C GLU A 180 -9.51 -6.29 -7.43
N LEU A 181 -8.72 -5.33 -7.93
CA LEU A 181 -7.29 -5.26 -7.65
C LEU A 181 -7.02 -5.11 -6.15
N LEU A 182 -7.80 -4.28 -5.45
CA LEU A 182 -7.58 -4.00 -4.02
C LEU A 182 -8.06 -5.13 -3.11
N ALA A 183 -9.00 -5.97 -3.57
CA ALA A 183 -9.51 -7.12 -2.81
C ALA A 183 -8.39 -8.13 -2.49
N ASP A 184 -7.46 -8.31 -3.43
CA ASP A 184 -6.34 -9.26 -3.31
C ASP A 184 -5.09 -8.62 -2.68
N MET A 185 -5.08 -7.29 -2.51
CA MET A 185 -3.92 -6.56 -1.99
C MET A 185 -3.95 -6.37 -0.48
N ASN A 186 -3.01 -6.97 0.21
CA ASN A 186 -2.80 -6.75 1.63
C ASN A 186 -1.85 -5.57 1.88
N LEU A 187 -2.38 -4.50 2.48
CA LEU A 187 -1.60 -3.29 2.80
C LEU A 187 -1.12 -3.33 4.25
N TYR A 188 0.20 -3.15 4.44
CA TYR A 188 0.84 -3.02 5.75
C TYR A 188 2.05 -2.08 5.69
N GLY A 189 2.55 -1.63 6.85
CA GLY A 189 3.69 -0.71 6.92
C GLY A 189 3.41 0.65 6.26
N GLU A 190 4.35 1.18 5.52
CA GLU A 190 4.26 2.43 4.75
C GLU A 190 4.03 2.17 3.24
N LEU A 191 3.44 1.02 2.88
CA LEU A 191 3.37 0.54 1.50
C LEU A 191 2.39 1.31 0.60
N HIS A 192 1.56 2.22 1.14
CA HIS A 192 0.62 3.03 0.35
C HIS A 192 1.26 3.78 -0.84
N ARG A 193 2.55 4.13 -0.75
CA ARG A 193 3.28 4.79 -1.85
C ARG A 193 3.66 3.84 -2.96
N PHE A 194 3.83 2.60 -2.62
CA PHE A 194 4.31 1.56 -3.51
C PHE A 194 3.16 0.73 -4.08
N LEU A 195 1.90 1.16 -3.86
CA LEU A 195 0.73 0.51 -4.45
C LEU A 195 0.88 0.23 -5.95
N PRO A 196 1.44 1.13 -6.79
CA PRO A 196 1.68 0.79 -8.19
C PRO A 196 2.68 -0.36 -8.38
N ALA A 197 3.69 -0.47 -7.51
CA ALA A 197 4.65 -1.56 -7.60
C ALA A 197 4.03 -2.90 -7.15
N LEU A 198 3.24 -2.87 -6.08
CA LEU A 198 2.51 -4.05 -5.59
C LEU A 198 1.49 -4.52 -6.62
N ALA A 199 0.70 -3.59 -7.18
CA ALA A 199 -0.27 -3.88 -8.24
C ALA A 199 0.40 -4.53 -9.47
N PHE A 200 1.57 -4.03 -9.88
CA PHE A 200 2.34 -4.62 -10.98
C PHE A 200 2.78 -6.06 -10.69
N MET A 201 3.12 -6.37 -9.44
CA MET A 201 3.48 -7.74 -9.03
C MET A 201 2.29 -8.70 -9.16
N GLU A 202 1.07 -8.22 -8.96
CA GLU A 202 -0.18 -8.95 -9.19
C GLU A 202 -0.62 -8.97 -10.67
N GLY A 203 0.19 -8.40 -11.58
CA GLY A 203 -0.08 -8.39 -13.02
C GLY A 203 -1.00 -7.27 -13.49
N ALA A 204 -1.27 -6.25 -12.67
CA ALA A 204 -2.15 -5.15 -13.00
C ALA A 204 -1.60 -4.25 -14.12
N LYS A 205 -2.50 -3.75 -14.97
CA LYS A 205 -2.23 -2.73 -15.98
C LYS A 205 -2.24 -1.35 -15.34
N ILE A 206 -1.10 -0.65 -15.40
CA ILE A 206 -0.91 0.65 -14.75
C ILE A 206 -0.84 1.76 -15.79
N ALA A 207 -1.56 2.86 -15.53
CA ALA A 207 -1.43 4.11 -16.27
C ALA A 207 -1.04 5.26 -15.34
N GLU A 208 -0.56 6.35 -15.93
CA GLU A 208 -0.29 7.60 -15.24
C GLU A 208 -0.89 8.75 -16.04
N ILE A 209 -1.57 9.68 -15.36
CA ILE A 209 -2.14 10.88 -15.97
C ILE A 209 -1.65 12.15 -15.25
N PRO A 210 -1.41 13.25 -15.98
CA PRO A 210 -1.09 14.52 -15.35
C PRO A 210 -2.29 15.03 -14.54
N VAL A 211 -2.02 15.49 -13.31
CA VAL A 211 -3.03 16.03 -12.40
C VAL A 211 -2.62 17.42 -11.90
N LYS A 212 -3.61 18.23 -11.53
CA LYS A 212 -3.41 19.54 -10.94
C LYS A 212 -2.88 19.40 -9.52
N HIS A 213 -1.95 20.29 -9.15
CA HIS A 213 -1.37 20.32 -7.82
C HIS A 213 -1.33 21.74 -7.28
N HIS A 214 -1.94 21.96 -6.13
CA HIS A 214 -2.03 23.25 -5.46
C HIS A 214 -1.03 23.34 -4.30
N PRO A 215 -0.55 24.54 -3.97
CA PRO A 215 0.22 24.73 -2.74
C PRO A 215 -0.67 24.42 -1.53
N ARG A 216 -0.06 23.88 -0.48
CA ARG A 216 -0.79 23.60 0.77
C ARG A 216 -1.37 24.90 1.33
N ARG A 217 -2.67 24.91 1.61
CA ARG A 217 -3.39 26.08 2.14
C ARG A 217 -3.34 26.16 3.66
N TYR A 218 -3.34 25.00 4.35
CA TYR A 218 -3.44 24.87 5.80
C TYR A 218 -2.37 23.93 6.36
N GLY A 219 -1.96 24.14 7.63
CA GLY A 219 -1.07 23.26 8.37
C GLY A 219 0.41 23.33 7.96
N ASN A 220 1.27 22.70 8.77
CA ASN A 220 2.72 22.59 8.54
C ASN A 220 3.10 21.22 7.98
N SER A 221 4.16 21.17 7.14
CA SER A 221 4.68 19.91 6.63
C SER A 221 5.20 19.03 7.78
N LYS A 222 4.57 17.89 8.01
CA LYS A 222 4.92 16.91 9.05
C LYS A 222 6.16 16.07 8.72
N TYR A 223 6.95 16.44 7.67
CA TYR A 223 8.01 15.59 7.10
C TYR A 223 9.42 16.13 7.40
N GLY A 224 10.24 15.32 8.10
CA GLY A 224 11.65 15.58 8.40
C GLY A 224 12.62 14.60 7.69
N LEU A 225 13.95 14.79 7.87
CA LEU A 225 15.03 13.99 7.30
C LEU A 225 14.96 12.48 7.61
N GLY A 226 14.35 12.09 8.74
CA GLY A 226 14.13 10.67 9.10
C GLY A 226 13.24 9.90 8.11
N ARG A 227 12.57 10.58 7.17
CA ARG A 227 11.78 9.97 6.11
C ARG A 227 12.66 9.30 5.04
N THR A 228 13.83 9.88 4.72
CA THR A 228 14.72 9.31 3.68
C THR A 228 15.18 7.92 4.05
N LEU A 229 15.57 7.73 5.33
CA LEU A 229 15.96 6.41 5.81
C LEU A 229 14.79 5.42 5.79
N ARG A 230 13.60 5.83 6.20
CA ARG A 230 12.40 4.99 6.12
C ARG A 230 12.07 4.57 4.68
N VAL A 231 12.07 5.52 3.75
CA VAL A 231 11.85 5.22 2.33
C VAL A 231 12.91 4.25 1.79
N LEU A 232 14.18 4.38 2.21
CA LEU A 232 15.23 3.44 1.83
C LEU A 232 14.98 2.03 2.37
N MET A 233 14.56 1.93 3.65
CA MET A 233 14.21 0.63 4.25
C MET A 233 12.96 0.02 3.59
N ASP A 234 11.95 0.82 3.27
CA ASP A 234 10.76 0.38 2.54
C ASP A 234 11.13 -0.12 1.13
N LEU A 235 12.03 0.58 0.43
CA LEU A 235 12.55 0.15 -0.87
C LEU A 235 13.30 -1.17 -0.79
N LEU A 236 14.13 -1.32 0.25
CA LEU A 236 14.85 -2.58 0.49
C LEU A 236 13.85 -3.72 0.75
N THR A 237 12.81 -3.44 1.53
CA THR A 237 11.75 -4.41 1.82
C THR A 237 11.01 -4.82 0.54
N ILE A 238 10.63 -3.87 -0.33
CA ILE A 238 9.95 -4.17 -1.59
C ILE A 238 10.86 -4.94 -2.55
N TRP A 239 12.11 -4.51 -2.69
CA TRP A 239 13.09 -5.24 -3.48
C TRP A 239 13.26 -6.68 -2.99
N PHE A 240 13.32 -6.87 -1.67
CA PHE A 240 13.38 -8.17 -1.05
C PHE A 240 12.12 -8.99 -1.32
N MET A 241 10.93 -8.40 -1.14
CA MET A 241 9.65 -9.05 -1.42
C MET A 241 9.55 -9.45 -2.90
N GLN A 242 9.85 -8.55 -3.81
CA GLN A 242 9.74 -8.81 -5.25
C GLN A 242 10.67 -9.93 -5.72
N LYS A 243 11.88 -10.00 -5.15
CA LYS A 243 12.90 -10.95 -5.60
C LYS A 243 12.90 -12.27 -4.84
N PHE A 244 12.49 -12.27 -3.59
CA PHE A 244 12.68 -13.39 -2.68
C PHE A 244 11.39 -13.94 -2.05
N LEU A 245 10.25 -13.23 -2.12
CA LEU A 245 9.01 -13.68 -1.49
C LEU A 245 8.46 -14.96 -2.11
N THR A 246 8.73 -15.20 -3.39
CA THR A 246 8.22 -16.39 -4.07
C THR A 246 9.09 -17.64 -3.87
N ARG A 247 10.39 -17.49 -3.59
CA ARG A 247 11.32 -18.64 -3.48
C ARG A 247 12.55 -18.33 -2.61
N PRO A 248 12.42 -18.05 -1.32
CA PRO A 248 13.55 -17.69 -0.44
C PRO A 248 14.55 -18.84 -0.30
N MET A 249 14.07 -20.09 -0.33
CA MET A 249 14.93 -21.27 -0.24
C MET A 249 15.91 -21.37 -1.43
N HIS A 250 15.50 -20.96 -2.64
CA HIS A 250 16.40 -20.99 -3.81
C HIS A 250 17.58 -20.03 -3.68
N VAL A 251 17.41 -18.91 -2.97
CA VAL A 251 18.47 -17.88 -2.82
C VAL A 251 19.33 -18.17 -1.62
N PHE A 252 18.73 -18.21 -0.42
CA PHE A 252 19.49 -18.43 0.80
C PHE A 252 20.02 -19.85 0.91
N GLY A 253 19.23 -20.84 0.47
CA GLY A 253 19.63 -22.23 0.45
C GLY A 253 20.79 -22.50 -0.52
N SER A 254 20.76 -21.92 -1.74
CA SER A 254 21.86 -22.08 -2.70
C SER A 254 23.15 -21.41 -2.22
N LEU A 255 23.07 -20.19 -1.68
CA LEU A 255 24.23 -19.51 -1.07
C LEU A 255 24.78 -20.30 0.12
N GLY A 256 23.90 -20.86 0.95
CA GLY A 256 24.25 -21.72 2.06
C GLY A 256 24.98 -22.96 1.61
N LEU A 257 24.48 -23.67 0.60
CA LEU A 257 25.11 -24.87 0.04
C LEU A 257 26.48 -24.57 -0.60
N ILE A 258 26.60 -23.45 -1.33
CA ILE A 258 27.88 -23.00 -1.90
C ILE A 258 28.89 -22.73 -0.78
N SER A 259 28.50 -21.99 0.27
CA SER A 259 29.33 -21.68 1.41
C SER A 259 29.80 -22.96 2.13
N MET A 260 28.86 -23.90 2.38
CA MET A 260 29.20 -25.20 2.99
C MET A 260 30.15 -26.00 2.09
N GLY A 261 29.87 -26.05 0.78
CA GLY A 261 30.69 -26.76 -0.20
C GLY A 261 32.14 -26.25 -0.20
N LEU A 262 32.31 -24.92 -0.23
CA LEU A 262 33.64 -24.30 -0.12
C LEU A 262 34.32 -24.62 1.22
N GLY A 263 33.58 -24.56 2.33
CA GLY A 263 34.07 -24.94 3.65
C GLY A 263 34.56 -26.39 3.70
N VAL A 264 33.77 -27.31 3.16
CA VAL A 264 34.15 -28.74 3.08
C VAL A 264 35.38 -28.93 2.19
N LEU A 265 35.46 -28.25 1.05
CA LEU A 265 36.57 -28.36 0.10
C LEU A 265 37.90 -27.88 0.74
N ILE A 266 37.89 -26.70 1.36
CA ILE A 266 39.08 -26.17 2.08
C ILE A 266 39.40 -27.00 3.30
N GLY A 267 38.38 -27.48 4.02
CA GLY A 267 38.59 -28.36 5.19
C GLY A 267 39.22 -29.70 4.81
N SER A 268 38.76 -30.31 3.71
CA SER A 268 39.35 -31.54 3.16
C SER A 268 40.80 -31.32 2.73
N TYR A 269 41.12 -30.20 2.07
CA TYR A 269 42.48 -29.81 1.71
C TYR A 269 43.37 -29.71 2.96
N LEU A 270 42.93 -29.03 4.02
CA LEU A 270 43.66 -28.92 5.27
C LEU A 270 43.84 -30.27 5.98
N THR A 271 42.85 -31.14 5.89
CA THR A 271 42.91 -32.50 6.45
C THR A 271 43.98 -33.33 5.75
N VAL A 272 44.05 -33.26 4.40
CA VAL A 272 45.12 -33.95 3.61
C VAL A 272 46.50 -33.38 3.98
N LEU A 273 46.67 -32.06 4.15
CA LEU A 273 47.91 -31.45 4.54
C LEU A 273 48.37 -31.94 5.93
N LYS A 274 47.45 -32.09 6.88
CA LYS A 274 47.76 -32.53 8.24
C LYS A 274 48.11 -33.99 8.29
N PHE A 275 47.30 -34.85 7.76
CA PHE A 275 47.44 -36.29 7.91
C PHE A 275 48.29 -36.94 6.80
N GLY A 276 48.26 -36.40 5.58
CA GLY A 276 49.05 -36.89 4.45
C GLY A 276 50.47 -36.34 4.42
N PHE A 277 50.67 -35.09 4.79
CA PHE A 277 51.99 -34.44 4.70
C PHE A 277 52.57 -34.04 6.06
N GLY A 278 51.92 -34.33 7.20
CA GLY A 278 52.39 -34.02 8.54
C GLY A 278 52.53 -32.51 8.86
N GLN A 279 51.90 -31.62 8.07
CA GLN A 279 52.02 -30.18 8.24
C GLN A 279 51.13 -29.67 9.39
N ASN A 280 51.68 -28.74 10.20
CA ASN A 280 50.87 -28.07 11.22
C ASN A 280 49.83 -27.12 10.53
N ILE A 281 48.57 -27.23 10.90
CA ILE A 281 47.47 -26.42 10.39
C ILE A 281 46.87 -25.46 11.43
N GLY A 282 47.30 -25.55 12.70
CA GLY A 282 46.73 -24.78 13.82
C GLY A 282 46.91 -23.26 13.67
N ASP A 283 48.01 -22.83 13.08
CA ASP A 283 48.33 -21.41 12.91
C ASP A 283 47.89 -20.83 11.57
N ARG A 284 47.10 -21.60 10.83
CA ARG A 284 46.63 -21.14 9.50
C ARG A 284 45.26 -20.42 9.57
N PRO A 285 45.14 -19.18 9.07
CA PRO A 285 43.89 -18.46 9.01
C PRO A 285 42.79 -19.22 8.21
N LEU A 286 43.21 -20.10 7.31
CA LEU A 286 42.29 -20.97 6.54
C LEU A 286 41.43 -21.88 7.42
N LEU A 287 41.91 -22.30 8.59
CA LEU A 287 41.12 -23.11 9.51
C LEU A 287 39.90 -22.34 10.05
N ILE A 288 40.13 -21.06 10.41
CA ILE A 288 39.06 -20.17 10.88
C ILE A 288 38.07 -19.93 9.74
N LEU A 289 38.59 -19.73 8.52
CA LEU A 289 37.72 -19.53 7.31
C LEU A 289 36.82 -20.74 7.08
N VAL A 290 37.32 -21.98 7.24
CA VAL A 290 36.49 -23.20 7.12
C VAL A 290 35.34 -23.18 8.11
N VAL A 291 35.62 -22.89 9.38
CA VAL A 291 34.62 -22.85 10.45
C VAL A 291 33.55 -21.77 10.11
N VAL A 292 34.00 -20.57 9.71
CA VAL A 292 33.10 -19.47 9.34
C VAL A 292 32.23 -19.83 8.14
N LEU A 293 32.78 -20.44 7.08
CA LEU A 293 32.04 -20.85 5.89
C LEU A 293 31.00 -21.92 6.21
N LEU A 294 31.35 -22.90 7.05
CA LEU A 294 30.39 -23.95 7.44
C LEU A 294 29.25 -23.38 8.29
N LEU A 295 29.58 -22.56 9.30
CA LEU A 295 28.56 -21.93 10.16
C LEU A 295 27.65 -20.98 9.36
N ALA A 296 28.24 -20.11 8.53
CA ALA A 296 27.49 -19.20 7.67
C ALA A 296 26.60 -19.98 6.69
N GLY A 297 27.11 -21.10 6.15
CA GLY A 297 26.35 -21.95 5.24
C GLY A 297 25.13 -22.56 5.90
N VAL A 298 25.28 -23.15 7.10
CA VAL A 298 24.15 -23.69 7.88
C VAL A 298 23.15 -22.57 8.22
N GLN A 299 23.65 -21.40 8.61
CA GLN A 299 22.79 -20.27 8.99
C GLN A 299 21.98 -19.75 7.80
N LEU A 300 22.61 -19.57 6.63
CA LEU A 300 21.92 -19.15 5.41
C LEU A 300 20.88 -20.19 4.96
N PHE A 301 21.21 -21.48 5.01
CA PHE A 301 20.29 -22.55 4.69
C PHE A 301 19.06 -22.54 5.62
N SER A 302 19.29 -22.37 6.93
CA SER A 302 18.22 -22.25 7.93
C SER A 302 17.32 -21.03 7.67
N PHE A 303 17.89 -19.88 7.29
CA PHE A 303 17.11 -18.70 6.92
C PHE A 303 16.27 -18.94 5.67
N GLY A 304 16.79 -19.70 4.68
CA GLY A 304 16.01 -20.09 3.50
C GLY A 304 14.79 -20.94 3.88
N LEU A 305 14.98 -21.92 4.75
CA LEU A 305 13.92 -22.80 5.22
C LEU A 305 12.88 -22.06 6.06
N LEU A 306 13.33 -21.22 7.02
CA LEU A 306 12.42 -20.40 7.84
C LEU A 306 11.63 -19.41 6.98
N GLY A 307 12.27 -18.80 5.97
CA GLY A 307 11.60 -17.90 5.03
C GLY A 307 10.47 -18.61 4.27
N GLU A 308 10.71 -19.82 3.79
CA GLU A 308 9.71 -20.64 3.09
C GLU A 308 8.53 -21.00 4.01
N LEU A 309 8.81 -21.39 5.26
CA LEU A 309 7.78 -21.70 6.25
C LEU A 309 6.96 -20.44 6.63
N LEU A 310 7.63 -19.30 6.82
CA LEU A 310 6.97 -18.04 7.13
C LEU A 310 6.03 -17.59 6.01
N ILE A 311 6.42 -17.75 4.75
CA ILE A 311 5.57 -17.42 3.60
C ILE A 311 4.32 -18.29 3.59
N ARG A 312 4.47 -19.61 3.79
CA ARG A 312 3.32 -20.53 3.87
C ARG A 312 2.38 -20.15 5.02
N THR A 313 2.92 -19.93 6.21
CA THR A 313 2.14 -19.52 7.38
C THR A 313 1.48 -18.15 7.16
N TYR A 314 2.16 -17.23 6.48
CA TYR A 314 1.64 -15.90 6.14
C TYR A 314 0.40 -16.00 5.23
N HIS A 315 0.43 -16.84 4.20
CA HIS A 315 -0.73 -17.06 3.31
C HIS A 315 -1.90 -17.75 4.01
N GLU A 316 -1.64 -18.60 5.00
CA GLU A 316 -2.68 -19.33 5.75
C GLU A 316 -3.30 -18.51 6.90
N SER A 317 -2.62 -17.51 7.46
CA SER A 317 -3.02 -16.83 8.72
C SER A 317 -3.70 -15.46 8.54
N GLN A 318 -3.83 -14.95 7.32
CA GLN A 318 -4.29 -13.58 7.08
C GLN A 318 -5.81 -13.42 7.17
N GLY A 319 -6.30 -13.12 8.36
CA GLY A 319 -7.68 -12.67 8.61
C GLY A 319 -7.78 -11.43 9.52
N ARG A 320 -6.66 -10.80 9.91
CA ARG A 320 -6.69 -9.68 10.87
C ARG A 320 -6.26 -8.35 10.25
N PRO A 321 -7.15 -7.35 10.20
CA PRO A 321 -6.79 -6.02 9.72
C PRO A 321 -5.73 -5.37 10.63
N ILE A 322 -4.83 -4.58 10.02
CA ILE A 322 -3.74 -3.84 10.70
C ILE A 322 -4.22 -2.65 11.53
N TYR A 323 -5.54 -2.41 11.58
CA TYR A 323 -6.18 -1.31 12.29
C TYR A 323 -7.33 -1.81 13.17
N ARG A 324 -7.82 -0.94 14.05
CA ARG A 324 -9.02 -1.17 14.85
C ARG A 324 -9.97 0.01 14.73
N VAL A 325 -11.16 -0.24 14.25
CA VAL A 325 -12.21 0.78 14.17
C VAL A 325 -12.78 1.00 15.56
N ARG A 326 -12.99 2.27 15.90
CA ARG A 326 -13.71 2.71 17.11
C ARG A 326 -15.19 2.88 16.83
N GLU A 327 -15.51 3.53 15.71
CA GLU A 327 -16.87 3.93 15.38
C GLU A 327 -17.00 4.17 13.89
N ILE A 328 -18.21 3.93 13.35
CA ILE A 328 -18.58 4.27 11.97
C ILE A 328 -19.84 5.11 12.06
N VAL A 329 -19.83 6.26 11.39
CA VAL A 329 -20.96 7.19 11.33
C VAL A 329 -21.37 7.40 9.88
N SER A 330 -22.62 7.12 9.54
CA SER A 330 -23.23 7.46 8.25
C SER A 330 -24.76 7.46 8.38
N VAL A 331 -25.43 8.30 7.61
CA VAL A 331 -26.91 8.40 7.63
C VAL A 331 -27.57 7.11 7.11
N LYS A 332 -26.93 6.35 6.22
CA LYS A 332 -27.52 5.18 5.53
C LYS A 332 -27.15 3.82 6.10
N ARG A 333 -26.29 3.77 7.12
CA ARG A 333 -25.90 2.47 7.71
C ARG A 333 -26.73 2.19 8.96
N ASP A 334 -28.04 1.95 8.79
CA ASP A 334 -28.77 1.17 9.77
C ASP A 334 -28.29 -0.29 9.69
N ARG A 335 -28.01 -0.81 10.86
CA ARG A 335 -27.37 -2.08 11.18
C ARG A 335 -28.00 -3.27 10.43
N SER A 336 -27.19 -4.03 9.74
CA SER A 336 -27.40 -5.46 9.54
C SER A 336 -26.29 -6.22 10.24
#